data_cf596a337e88618d25fb5737f79c2e4c
#
_entry.id   cf596a337e88618d25fb5737f79c2e4c
#
_cell.length_a   1.000
_cell.length_b   1.000
_cell.length_c   1.000
_cell.angle_alpha   90.00
_cell.angle_beta   90.00
_cell.angle_gamma   90.00
#
_symmetry.space_group_name_H-M   'P 1'
#
loop_
_entity.id
_entity.type
_entity.pdbx_description
1 polymer ?
#
loop_
_entity_poly.entity_id
_entity_poly.type
_entity_poly.pdbx_seq_one_letter_code
_entity_poly.pdbx_strand_id
1 'polypeptide(L)'
;LGDVYKRQNLDKAAIKDVKMLLSYDDDEIGSCMTTNYICIPKGLSVRQAMSELVRQAGTNDNISTIYVLDESLKFAGAIDLKDLIIARKHDVLDDIIVRSYPSVTDHEKIDDCMEKIMDYSEDSIPVLSQDGHMLGVITSEDIVEMVDNEMGEDYAKLAGLTAEEDLKETTAQSMKKRLPWLIILLFLGQLDEVYCIAAYTEVSCGYFSGCC
;
A
#
# COMPACT_ATOMS: atom_id res chain seq x y z
N LEU A 1 13.50 15.31 18.10
CA LEU A 1 13.14 15.43 19.55
C LEU A 1 11.73 14.90 19.85
N GLY A 2 10.79 14.90 18.88
CA GLY A 2 9.42 14.36 19.06
C GLY A 2 9.40 12.83 19.16
N ASP A 3 10.25 12.14 18.42
CA ASP A 3 10.23 10.67 18.32
C ASP A 3 10.80 9.97 19.56
N VAL A 4 11.73 10.61 20.25
CA VAL A 4 12.28 10.05 21.50
C VAL A 4 11.25 10.07 22.64
N TYR A 5 10.36 11.06 22.65
CA TYR A 5 9.33 11.19 23.69
C TYR A 5 8.15 10.20 23.48
N LYS A 6 7.84 9.87 22.23
CA LYS A 6 6.82 8.85 21.90
C LYS A 6 7.27 7.44 22.31
N ARG A 7 8.56 7.13 22.16
CA ARG A 7 9.11 5.80 22.52
C ARG A 7 9.11 5.47 24.01
N GLN A 8 9.06 6.45 24.88
CA GLN A 8 9.13 6.21 26.36
C GLN A 8 7.82 5.72 26.97
N ASN A 9 6.69 5.89 26.28
CA ASN A 9 5.36 5.54 26.80
C ASN A 9 4.70 4.34 26.09
N LEU A 10 5.44 3.63 25.22
CA LEU A 10 4.93 2.45 24.56
C LEU A 10 5.08 1.21 25.45
N ASP A 11 4.05 0.37 25.53
CA ASP A 11 4.15 -0.96 26.13
C ASP A 11 5.24 -1.80 25.44
N LYS A 12 5.82 -2.74 26.17
CA LYS A 12 6.93 -3.58 25.65
C LYS A 12 6.57 -4.33 24.36
N ALA A 13 5.31 -4.68 24.17
CA ALA A 13 4.80 -5.30 22.95
C ALA A 13 4.87 -4.31 21.77
N ALA A 14 4.31 -3.12 21.93
CA ALA A 14 4.35 -2.06 20.92
C ALA A 14 5.78 -1.63 20.55
N ILE A 15 6.72 -1.66 21.51
CA ILE A 15 8.15 -1.41 21.21
C ILE A 15 8.75 -2.49 20.30
N LYS A 16 8.34 -3.74 20.50
CA LYS A 16 8.80 -4.86 19.65
C LYS A 16 8.25 -4.71 18.22
N ASP A 17 6.97 -4.38 18.10
CA ASP A 17 6.31 -4.20 16.80
C ASP A 17 6.92 -3.03 16.03
N VAL A 18 7.12 -1.88 16.68
CA VAL A 18 7.82 -0.72 16.07
C VAL A 18 9.24 -1.07 15.65
N LYS A 19 9.98 -1.86 16.44
CA LYS A 19 11.33 -2.28 16.05
C LYS A 19 11.33 -3.21 14.85
N MET A 20 10.34 -4.08 14.75
CA MET A 20 10.15 -4.99 13.61
C MET A 20 9.86 -4.18 12.34
N LEU A 21 8.93 -3.24 12.39
CA LEU A 21 8.58 -2.36 11.28
C LEU A 21 9.78 -1.52 10.81
N LEU A 22 10.56 -0.98 11.74
CA LEU A 22 11.78 -0.20 11.45
C LEU A 22 12.97 -1.04 10.94
N SER A 23 12.86 -2.35 10.85
CA SER A 23 13.91 -3.23 10.31
C SER A 23 13.77 -3.50 8.82
N TYR A 24 12.62 -3.14 8.22
CA TYR A 24 12.38 -3.25 6.79
C TYR A 24 12.87 -2.00 6.06
N ASP A 25 13.25 -2.17 4.80
CA ASP A 25 13.55 -1.05 3.91
C ASP A 25 12.23 -0.36 3.52
N ASP A 26 12.28 0.94 3.19
CA ASP A 26 11.08 1.75 2.90
C ASP A 26 10.31 1.26 1.66
N ASP A 27 10.97 0.51 0.76
CA ASP A 27 10.38 -0.09 -0.43
C ASP A 27 9.87 -1.53 -0.24
N GLU A 28 9.97 -2.09 0.98
CA GLU A 28 9.48 -3.43 1.31
C GLU A 28 8.07 -3.40 1.90
N ILE A 29 7.26 -4.39 1.58
CA ILE A 29 5.89 -4.58 2.10
C ILE A 29 5.85 -4.58 3.63
N GLY A 30 6.87 -5.13 4.28
CA GLY A 30 6.97 -5.15 5.74
C GLY A 30 7.01 -3.77 6.39
N SER A 31 7.41 -2.70 5.67
CA SER A 31 7.43 -1.33 6.19
C SER A 31 6.02 -0.72 6.31
N CYS A 32 5.08 -1.17 5.46
CA CYS A 32 3.71 -0.64 5.36
C CYS A 32 2.68 -1.46 6.14
N MET A 33 3.06 -2.62 6.72
CA MET A 33 2.11 -3.48 7.43
C MET A 33 1.72 -2.92 8.79
N THR A 34 0.49 -3.26 9.22
CA THR A 34 0.03 -3.05 10.60
C THR A 34 -0.03 -4.36 11.38
N THR A 35 0.24 -4.30 12.68
CA THR A 35 0.08 -5.44 13.61
C THR A 35 -1.30 -5.48 14.25
N ASN A 36 -2.20 -4.58 13.83
CA ASN A 36 -3.57 -4.46 14.34
C ASN A 36 -4.52 -5.40 13.57
N TYR A 37 -4.52 -6.68 13.92
CA TYR A 37 -5.37 -7.69 13.30
C TYR A 37 -5.83 -8.75 14.32
N ILE A 38 -6.85 -9.53 13.95
CA ILE A 38 -7.38 -10.62 14.77
C ILE A 38 -6.94 -11.96 14.22
N CYS A 39 -6.37 -12.80 15.08
CA CYS A 39 -6.02 -14.16 14.73
C CYS A 39 -6.59 -15.18 15.72
N ILE A 40 -7.02 -16.33 15.20
CA ILE A 40 -7.55 -17.45 15.99
C ILE A 40 -6.85 -18.75 15.59
N PRO A 41 -6.66 -19.69 16.51
CA PRO A 41 -6.14 -21.02 16.18
C PRO A 41 -7.20 -21.83 15.42
N LYS A 42 -6.72 -22.66 14.48
CA LYS A 42 -7.52 -23.65 13.78
C LYS A 42 -8.13 -24.67 14.77
N GLY A 43 -9.28 -25.25 14.41
CA GLY A 43 -9.91 -26.32 15.19
C GLY A 43 -10.82 -25.83 16.32
N LEU A 44 -11.06 -24.51 16.46
CA LEU A 44 -12.06 -23.99 17.36
C LEU A 44 -13.49 -24.28 16.85
N SER A 45 -14.43 -24.36 17.76
CA SER A 45 -15.86 -24.26 17.40
C SER A 45 -16.23 -22.81 17.08
N VAL A 46 -17.29 -22.59 16.31
CA VAL A 46 -17.83 -21.25 15.98
C VAL A 46 -18.01 -20.38 17.24
N ARG A 47 -18.51 -20.98 18.33
CA ARG A 47 -18.70 -20.28 19.60
C ARG A 47 -17.38 -19.84 20.22
N GLN A 48 -16.35 -20.67 20.19
CA GLN A 48 -15.03 -20.35 20.71
C GLN A 48 -14.34 -19.28 19.86
N ALA A 49 -14.45 -19.40 18.53
CA ALA A 49 -13.95 -18.40 17.59
C ALA A 49 -14.58 -17.03 17.83
N MET A 50 -15.90 -16.97 18.00
CA MET A 50 -16.61 -15.72 18.34
C MET A 50 -16.19 -15.16 19.70
N SER A 51 -15.96 -16.01 20.70
CA SER A 51 -15.48 -15.56 22.03
C SER A 51 -14.07 -14.98 21.94
N GLU A 52 -13.22 -15.59 21.12
CA GLU A 52 -11.85 -15.13 20.90
C GLU A 52 -11.81 -13.81 20.10
N LEU A 53 -12.67 -13.68 19.09
CA LEU A 53 -12.89 -12.43 18.37
C LEU A 53 -13.27 -11.29 19.31
N VAL A 54 -14.31 -11.49 20.15
CA VAL A 54 -14.79 -10.46 21.10
C VAL A 54 -13.68 -10.06 22.07
N ARG A 55 -12.86 -11.02 22.51
CA ARG A 55 -11.74 -10.74 23.40
C ARG A 55 -10.70 -9.83 22.76
N GLN A 56 -10.39 -10.04 21.47
CA GLN A 56 -9.37 -9.30 20.74
C GLN A 56 -9.90 -7.97 20.17
N ALA A 57 -11.18 -7.89 19.84
CA ALA A 57 -11.82 -6.70 19.26
C ALA A 57 -11.80 -5.45 20.17
N GLY A 58 -11.55 -5.63 21.48
CA GLY A 58 -11.39 -4.51 22.40
C GLY A 58 -10.07 -3.74 22.24
N THR A 59 -9.10 -4.30 21.53
CA THR A 59 -7.75 -3.74 21.34
C THR A 59 -7.35 -3.60 19.88
N ASN A 60 -8.12 -4.20 18.97
CA ASN A 60 -7.85 -4.19 17.54
C ASN A 60 -9.04 -3.57 16.81
N ASP A 61 -8.78 -2.65 15.90
CA ASP A 61 -9.79 -1.96 15.10
C ASP A 61 -10.12 -2.71 13.80
N ASN A 62 -9.13 -3.44 13.24
CA ASN A 62 -9.32 -4.24 12.04
C ASN A 62 -9.92 -5.61 12.41
N ILE A 63 -11.26 -5.69 12.37
CA ILE A 63 -12.05 -6.85 12.77
C ILE A 63 -12.80 -7.51 11.60
N SER A 64 -12.80 -6.91 10.40
CA SER A 64 -13.55 -7.40 9.24
C SER A 64 -13.10 -8.80 8.81
N THR A 65 -11.79 -9.04 8.86
CA THR A 65 -11.15 -10.30 8.52
C THR A 65 -10.51 -10.93 9.75
N ILE A 66 -10.82 -12.20 9.99
CA ILE A 66 -10.25 -13.00 11.08
C ILE A 66 -9.28 -14.01 10.47
N TYR A 67 -8.02 -13.97 10.85
CA TYR A 67 -6.99 -14.86 10.33
C TYR A 67 -6.90 -16.13 11.15
N VAL A 68 -6.75 -17.25 10.47
CA VAL A 68 -6.68 -18.58 11.10
C VAL A 68 -5.25 -19.09 11.01
N LEU A 69 -4.72 -19.49 12.16
CA LEU A 69 -3.39 -20.05 12.29
C LEU A 69 -3.47 -21.56 12.56
N ASP A 70 -2.53 -22.32 12.00
CA ASP A 70 -2.39 -23.74 12.28
C ASP A 70 -1.68 -24.00 13.64
N GLU A 71 -1.46 -25.27 13.97
CA GLU A 71 -0.77 -25.69 15.20
C GLU A 71 0.70 -25.18 15.26
N SER A 72 1.29 -24.89 14.11
CA SER A 72 2.65 -24.35 13.97
C SER A 72 2.69 -22.83 13.94
N LEU A 73 1.56 -22.14 14.21
CA LEU A 73 1.37 -20.69 14.11
C LEU A 73 1.57 -20.12 12.69
N LYS A 74 1.41 -20.97 11.68
CA LYS A 74 1.43 -20.55 10.29
C LYS A 74 0.04 -20.19 9.79
N PHE A 75 0.00 -19.30 8.82
CA PHE A 75 -1.25 -18.87 8.18
C PHE A 75 -1.94 -20.07 7.50
N ALA A 76 -3.19 -20.32 7.84
CA ALA A 76 -3.99 -21.42 7.32
C ALA A 76 -5.20 -20.98 6.49
N GLY A 77 -5.54 -19.68 6.55
CA GLY A 77 -6.66 -19.09 5.83
C GLY A 77 -7.29 -17.93 6.60
N ALA A 78 -8.36 -17.37 6.07
CA ALA A 78 -9.09 -16.27 6.68
C ALA A 78 -10.59 -16.56 6.75
N ILE A 79 -11.29 -15.87 7.61
CA ILE A 79 -12.76 -15.93 7.77
C ILE A 79 -13.25 -14.48 7.73
N ASP A 80 -14.26 -14.22 6.91
CA ASP A 80 -14.98 -12.95 6.94
C ASP A 80 -15.82 -12.87 8.22
N LEU A 81 -15.80 -11.73 8.89
CA LEU A 81 -16.60 -11.47 10.09
C LEU A 81 -18.09 -11.78 9.85
N LYS A 82 -18.61 -11.43 8.67
CA LYS A 82 -20.00 -11.69 8.28
C LYS A 82 -20.30 -13.20 8.30
N ASP A 83 -19.41 -14.02 7.76
CA ASP A 83 -19.59 -15.46 7.70
C ASP A 83 -19.54 -16.07 9.10
N LEU A 84 -18.66 -15.58 9.97
CA LEU A 84 -18.62 -16.01 11.37
C LEU A 84 -19.90 -15.62 12.14
N ILE A 85 -20.49 -14.43 11.86
CA ILE A 85 -21.74 -13.97 12.48
C ILE A 85 -22.93 -14.81 12.03
N ILE A 86 -22.97 -15.22 10.74
CA ILE A 86 -24.07 -16.02 10.15
C ILE A 86 -23.97 -17.49 10.58
N ALA A 87 -22.76 -17.98 10.84
CA ALA A 87 -22.51 -19.37 11.20
C ALA A 87 -23.27 -19.78 12.47
N ARG A 88 -23.86 -20.98 12.42
CA ARG A 88 -24.63 -21.53 13.53
C ARG A 88 -23.74 -22.30 14.49
N LYS A 89 -24.20 -22.47 15.73
CA LYS A 89 -23.47 -23.16 16.79
C LYS A 89 -23.02 -24.60 16.40
N HIS A 90 -23.72 -25.23 15.47
CA HIS A 90 -23.44 -26.60 15.05
C HIS A 90 -22.59 -26.67 13.76
N ASP A 91 -22.31 -25.53 13.14
CA ASP A 91 -21.50 -25.48 11.94
C ASP A 91 -20.02 -25.73 12.29
N VAL A 92 -19.32 -26.34 11.38
CA VAL A 92 -17.89 -26.62 11.53
C VAL A 92 -17.13 -25.36 11.08
N LEU A 93 -16.31 -24.79 11.95
CA LEU A 93 -15.53 -23.58 11.62
C LEU A 93 -14.67 -23.77 10.36
N ASP A 94 -14.16 -24.97 10.16
CA ASP A 94 -13.28 -25.34 9.03
C ASP A 94 -13.98 -25.17 7.66
N ASP A 95 -15.31 -25.21 7.62
CA ASP A 95 -16.11 -25.07 6.39
C ASP A 95 -16.25 -23.61 5.93
N ILE A 96 -16.06 -22.65 6.84
CA ILE A 96 -16.13 -21.21 6.54
C ILE A 96 -14.73 -20.57 6.38
N ILE A 97 -13.66 -21.35 6.54
CA ILE A 97 -12.29 -20.87 6.32
C ILE A 97 -11.99 -20.79 4.83
N VAL A 98 -11.73 -19.61 4.33
CA VAL A 98 -11.20 -19.38 2.97
C VAL A 98 -9.71 -19.68 2.97
N ARG A 99 -9.33 -20.82 2.40
CA ARG A 99 -7.93 -21.29 2.38
C ARG A 99 -7.10 -20.71 1.24
N SER A 100 -7.75 -20.30 0.16
CA SER A 100 -7.13 -19.64 -1.00
C SER A 100 -7.12 -18.12 -0.85
N TYR A 101 -6.94 -17.64 0.39
CA TYR A 101 -6.88 -16.20 0.67
C TYR A 101 -5.55 -15.62 0.18
N PRO A 102 -5.56 -14.45 -0.47
CA PRO A 102 -4.35 -13.81 -0.96
C PRO A 102 -3.40 -13.45 0.20
N SER A 103 -2.10 -13.52 -0.06
CA SER A 103 -1.06 -13.17 0.92
C SER A 103 0.18 -12.65 0.21
N VAL A 104 0.95 -11.83 0.89
CA VAL A 104 2.23 -11.27 0.43
C VAL A 104 3.33 -11.60 1.42
N THR A 105 4.59 -11.53 1.00
CA THR A 105 5.74 -11.75 1.89
C THR A 105 6.35 -10.42 2.34
N ASP A 106 6.92 -10.41 3.54
CA ASP A 106 7.42 -9.21 4.21
C ASP A 106 8.55 -8.48 3.46
N HIS A 107 9.42 -9.21 2.78
CA HIS A 107 10.53 -8.67 1.97
C HIS A 107 10.22 -8.50 0.48
N GLU A 108 8.97 -8.71 0.08
CA GLU A 108 8.54 -8.43 -1.29
C GLU A 108 8.48 -6.91 -1.49
N LYS A 109 8.88 -6.43 -2.66
CA LYS A 109 8.87 -4.99 -2.93
C LYS A 109 7.44 -4.50 -3.20
N ILE A 110 7.16 -3.28 -2.75
CA ILE A 110 5.86 -2.64 -2.92
C ILE A 110 5.47 -2.61 -4.40
N ASP A 111 6.37 -2.17 -5.29
CA ASP A 111 6.16 -2.07 -6.74
C ASP A 111 5.76 -3.41 -7.37
N ASP A 112 6.44 -4.50 -6.98
CA ASP A 112 6.19 -5.85 -7.51
C ASP A 112 4.86 -6.44 -7.04
N CYS A 113 4.37 -6.01 -5.87
CA CYS A 113 3.12 -6.47 -5.27
C CYS A 113 1.92 -5.62 -5.62
N MET A 114 2.13 -4.35 -5.97
CA MET A 114 1.07 -3.36 -6.14
C MET A 114 -0.02 -3.84 -7.09
N GLU A 115 0.36 -4.33 -8.28
CA GLU A 115 -0.58 -4.84 -9.28
C GLU A 115 -1.41 -6.02 -8.71
N LYS A 116 -0.76 -6.94 -8.00
CA LYS A 116 -1.43 -8.09 -7.37
C LYS A 116 -2.39 -7.63 -6.27
N ILE A 117 -1.94 -6.70 -5.42
CA ILE A 117 -2.71 -6.22 -4.27
C ILE A 117 -3.96 -5.45 -4.74
N MET A 118 -3.85 -4.62 -5.78
CA MET A 118 -4.96 -3.86 -6.33
C MET A 118 -6.05 -4.73 -6.99
N ASP A 119 -5.68 -5.92 -7.48
CA ASP A 119 -6.62 -6.86 -8.08
C ASP A 119 -7.48 -7.60 -7.03
N TYR A 120 -7.09 -7.55 -5.75
CA TYR A 120 -7.84 -8.17 -4.66
C TYR A 120 -8.92 -7.24 -4.13
N SER A 121 -10.12 -7.78 -3.94
CA SER A 121 -11.28 -7.07 -3.38
C SER A 121 -11.43 -7.28 -1.86
N GLU A 122 -10.37 -7.71 -1.20
CA GLU A 122 -10.37 -8.03 0.22
C GLU A 122 -10.11 -6.78 1.07
N ASP A 123 -10.71 -6.72 2.26
CA ASP A 123 -10.54 -5.59 3.19
C ASP A 123 -9.13 -5.48 3.75
N SER A 124 -8.41 -6.59 3.84
CA SER A 124 -7.02 -6.64 4.28
C SER A 124 -6.30 -7.90 3.78
N ILE A 125 -4.99 -7.81 3.58
CA ILE A 125 -4.13 -8.87 3.05
C ILE A 125 -3.07 -9.23 4.10
N PRO A 126 -2.90 -10.51 4.47
CA PRO A 126 -1.90 -10.92 5.44
C PRO A 126 -0.49 -10.85 4.86
N VAL A 127 0.43 -10.32 5.65
CA VAL A 127 1.87 -10.30 5.40
C VAL A 127 2.51 -11.46 6.13
N LEU A 128 3.20 -12.32 5.39
CA LEU A 128 3.80 -13.55 5.89
C LEU A 128 5.32 -13.49 5.83
N SER A 129 5.96 -14.11 6.80
CA SER A 129 7.40 -14.41 6.70
C SER A 129 7.66 -15.48 5.64
N GLN A 130 8.91 -15.65 5.21
CA GLN A 130 9.32 -16.71 4.30
C GLN A 130 8.94 -18.13 4.78
N ASP A 131 8.83 -18.32 6.11
CA ASP A 131 8.41 -19.59 6.72
C ASP A 131 6.88 -19.77 6.79
N GLY A 132 6.09 -18.77 6.37
CA GLY A 132 4.63 -18.75 6.38
C GLY A 132 4.00 -18.35 7.71
N HIS A 133 4.77 -17.74 8.63
CA HIS A 133 4.22 -17.17 9.85
C HIS A 133 3.63 -15.79 9.55
N MET A 134 2.51 -15.48 10.17
CA MET A 134 1.85 -14.20 10.03
C MET A 134 2.60 -13.12 10.84
N LEU A 135 2.97 -12.02 10.18
CA LEU A 135 3.70 -10.90 10.77
C LEU A 135 2.80 -9.67 10.97
N GLY A 136 1.92 -9.41 10.01
CA GLY A 136 1.03 -8.27 10.01
C GLY A 136 -0.03 -8.39 8.92
N VAL A 137 -0.70 -7.29 8.66
CA VAL A 137 -1.67 -7.15 7.57
C VAL A 137 -1.47 -5.81 6.87
N ILE A 138 -1.87 -5.73 5.61
CA ILE A 138 -2.01 -4.48 4.85
C ILE A 138 -3.51 -4.28 4.67
N THR A 139 -4.01 -3.13 5.07
CA THR A 139 -5.43 -2.77 4.90
C THR A 139 -5.67 -2.08 3.57
N SER A 140 -6.93 -1.98 3.15
CA SER A 140 -7.30 -1.22 1.96
C SER A 140 -6.91 0.27 2.06
N GLU A 141 -6.85 0.83 3.26
CA GLU A 141 -6.38 2.20 3.50
C GLU A 141 -4.88 2.33 3.25
N ASP A 142 -4.08 1.37 3.76
CA ASP A 142 -2.63 1.32 3.52
C ASP A 142 -2.32 1.18 2.02
N ILE A 143 -3.11 0.39 1.28
CA ILE A 143 -2.98 0.22 -0.18
C ILE A 143 -3.20 1.55 -0.90
N VAL A 144 -4.23 2.30 -0.54
CA VAL A 144 -4.51 3.62 -1.15
C VAL A 144 -3.35 4.58 -0.87
N GLU A 145 -2.81 4.60 0.35
CA GLU A 145 -1.67 5.43 0.71
C GLU A 145 -0.40 5.06 -0.08
N MET A 146 -0.14 3.77 -0.27
CA MET A 146 0.98 3.30 -1.10
C MET A 146 0.84 3.76 -2.55
N VAL A 147 -0.35 3.61 -3.15
CA VAL A 147 -0.63 4.08 -4.53
C VAL A 147 -0.44 5.59 -4.67
N ASP A 148 -0.96 6.37 -3.72
CA ASP A 148 -0.83 7.83 -3.74
C ASP A 148 0.63 8.27 -3.62
N ASN A 149 1.43 7.60 -2.79
CA ASN A 149 2.86 7.89 -2.63
C ASN A 149 3.65 7.58 -3.90
N GLU A 150 3.42 6.42 -4.54
CA GLU A 150 4.08 6.06 -5.80
C GLU A 150 3.74 7.03 -6.93
N MET A 151 2.45 7.34 -7.10
CA MET A 151 2.02 8.33 -8.09
C MET A 151 2.65 9.70 -7.81
N GLY A 152 2.76 10.11 -6.54
CA GLY A 152 3.42 11.33 -6.13
C GLY A 152 4.91 11.36 -6.50
N GLU A 153 5.63 10.25 -6.30
CA GLU A 153 7.02 10.10 -6.69
C GLU A 153 7.22 10.17 -8.20
N ASP A 154 6.38 9.53 -8.98
CA ASP A 154 6.46 9.54 -10.43
C ASP A 154 6.19 10.94 -11.00
N TYR A 155 5.20 11.66 -10.47
CA TYR A 155 4.98 13.06 -10.81
C TYR A 155 6.17 13.94 -10.41
N ALA A 156 6.77 13.71 -9.25
CA ALA A 156 7.95 14.44 -8.81
C ALA A 156 9.15 14.16 -9.73
N LYS A 157 9.39 12.89 -10.11
CA LYS A 157 10.43 12.49 -11.07
C LYS A 157 10.23 13.15 -12.43
N LEU A 158 8.98 13.17 -12.95
CA LEU A 158 8.63 13.84 -14.21
C LEU A 158 8.82 15.37 -14.15
N ALA A 159 8.54 15.99 -13.00
CA ALA A 159 8.75 17.42 -12.79
C ALA A 159 10.22 17.79 -12.46
N GLY A 160 11.13 16.82 -12.41
CA GLY A 160 12.52 17.03 -11.97
C GLY A 160 12.62 17.43 -10.50
N LEU A 161 11.60 17.05 -9.71
CA LEU A 161 11.56 17.23 -8.27
C LEU A 161 12.02 15.92 -7.60
N THR A 162 12.63 16.01 -6.45
CA THR A 162 12.79 14.86 -5.55
C THR A 162 11.58 14.83 -4.62
N ALA A 163 11.02 13.66 -4.34
CA ALA A 163 9.84 13.50 -3.48
C ALA A 163 10.07 14.06 -2.05
N GLU A 164 11.28 14.05 -1.57
CA GLU A 164 11.68 14.76 -0.35
C GLU A 164 12.00 16.23 -0.65
N GLU A 165 11.03 17.11 -0.43
CA GLU A 165 11.33 18.53 -0.23
C GLU A 165 12.12 18.67 1.07
N ASP A 166 13.45 18.71 0.94
CA ASP A 166 14.33 19.02 2.06
C ASP A 166 14.05 20.46 2.48
N LEU A 167 13.28 20.65 3.56
CA LEU A 167 12.92 21.96 4.13
C LEU A 167 14.12 22.84 4.47
N LYS A 168 15.34 22.31 4.30
CA LYS A 168 16.63 22.99 4.49
C LYS A 168 17.34 23.34 3.18
N GLU A 169 16.74 23.04 2.02
CA GLU A 169 17.36 23.34 0.74
C GLU A 169 17.46 24.84 0.48
N THR A 170 18.62 25.32 0.10
CA THR A 170 18.78 26.72 -0.32
C THR A 170 18.11 26.93 -1.69
N THR A 171 17.51 28.12 -1.88
CA THR A 171 16.81 28.49 -3.13
C THR A 171 17.67 28.24 -4.39
N ALA A 172 19.00 28.41 -4.28
CA ALA A 172 19.93 28.17 -5.38
C ALA A 172 20.09 26.69 -5.74
N GLN A 173 20.00 25.78 -4.77
CA GLN A 173 20.04 24.33 -5.00
C GLN A 173 18.75 23.85 -5.66
N SER A 174 17.61 24.31 -5.17
CA SER A 174 16.30 24.02 -5.74
C SER A 174 16.18 24.53 -7.20
N MET A 175 16.66 25.74 -7.48
CA MET A 175 16.73 26.27 -8.85
C MET A 175 17.60 25.41 -9.76
N LYS A 176 18.76 24.96 -9.29
CA LYS A 176 19.69 24.16 -10.09
C LYS A 176 19.11 22.77 -10.46
N LYS A 177 18.30 22.19 -9.59
CA LYS A 177 17.60 20.91 -9.84
C LYS A 177 16.47 21.08 -10.88
N ARG A 178 15.73 22.19 -10.80
CA ARG A 178 14.57 22.46 -11.69
C ARG A 178 14.94 23.05 -13.03
N LEU A 179 16.07 23.77 -13.14
CA LEU A 179 16.47 24.47 -14.35
C LEU A 179 16.57 23.56 -15.61
N PRO A 180 17.18 22.36 -15.56
CA PRO A 180 17.25 21.50 -16.73
C PRO A 180 15.88 21.13 -17.30
N TRP A 181 14.93 20.83 -16.42
CA TRP A 181 13.56 20.46 -16.80
C TRP A 181 12.82 21.66 -17.42
N LEU A 182 12.93 22.84 -16.82
CA LEU A 182 12.34 24.08 -17.34
C LEU A 182 12.88 24.44 -18.72
N ILE A 183 14.16 24.19 -18.97
CA ILE A 183 14.78 24.38 -20.29
C ILE A 183 14.17 23.41 -21.31
N ILE A 184 13.98 22.14 -20.94
CA ILE A 184 13.36 21.14 -21.82
C ILE A 184 11.92 21.56 -22.16
N LEU A 185 11.12 21.97 -21.17
CA LEU A 185 9.75 22.46 -21.41
C LEU A 185 9.71 23.70 -22.29
N LEU A 186 10.66 24.63 -22.13
CA LEU A 186 10.77 25.82 -22.97
C LEU A 186 11.06 25.44 -24.42
N PHE A 187 11.96 24.48 -24.68
CA PHE A 187 12.24 24.00 -26.03
C PHE A 187 11.06 23.26 -26.63
N LEU A 188 10.36 22.41 -25.86
CA LEU A 188 9.15 21.72 -26.32
C LEU A 188 8.04 22.71 -26.68
N GLY A 189 7.80 23.73 -25.87
CA GLY A 189 6.81 24.76 -26.17
C GLY A 189 7.13 25.58 -27.43
N GLN A 190 8.40 25.83 -27.70
CA GLN A 190 8.82 26.50 -28.93
C GLN A 190 8.59 25.60 -30.19
N LEU A 191 8.77 24.27 -30.04
CA LEU A 191 8.50 23.33 -31.15
C LEU A 191 7.02 23.28 -31.47
N ASP A 192 6.12 23.31 -30.49
CA ASP A 192 4.68 23.33 -30.71
C ASP A 192 4.23 24.58 -31.49
N GLU A 193 4.78 25.76 -31.21
CA GLU A 193 4.51 26.99 -31.99
C GLU A 193 4.99 26.86 -33.43
N VAL A 194 6.18 26.30 -33.65
CA VAL A 194 6.71 26.09 -35.00
C VAL A 194 5.87 25.11 -35.80
N TYR A 195 5.41 24.02 -35.19
CA TYR A 195 4.52 23.05 -35.85
C TYR A 195 3.15 23.66 -36.15
N CYS A 196 2.57 24.45 -35.26
CA CYS A 196 1.31 25.15 -35.51
C CYS A 196 1.44 26.13 -36.70
N ILE A 197 2.52 26.93 -36.74
CA ILE A 197 2.76 27.88 -37.83
C ILE A 197 2.99 27.14 -39.16
N ALA A 198 3.72 26.05 -39.18
CA ALA A 198 3.95 25.24 -40.38
C ALA A 198 2.63 24.61 -40.88
N ALA A 199 1.80 24.09 -40.01
CA ALA A 199 0.49 23.54 -40.38
C ALA A 199 -0.47 24.62 -40.90
N TYR A 200 -0.45 25.82 -40.32
CA TYR A 200 -1.24 26.95 -40.85
C TYR A 200 -0.78 27.43 -42.21
N THR A 201 0.52 27.43 -42.50
CA THR A 201 1.04 27.82 -43.85
C THR A 201 0.70 26.79 -44.90
N GLU A 202 0.70 25.48 -44.63
CA GLU A 202 0.26 24.46 -45.58
C GLU A 202 -1.24 24.56 -45.87
N VAL A 203 -2.08 24.77 -44.88
CA VAL A 203 -3.52 24.95 -45.10
C VAL A 203 -3.83 26.22 -45.85
N SER A 204 -3.11 27.31 -45.59
CA SER A 204 -3.27 28.59 -46.35
C SER A 204 -2.82 28.49 -47.79
N CYS A 205 -1.78 27.70 -48.10
CA CYS A 205 -1.30 27.51 -49.48
C CYS A 205 -2.25 26.62 -50.29
N GLY A 206 -2.92 25.66 -49.66
CA GLY A 206 -3.91 24.79 -50.34
C GLY A 206 -5.21 25.50 -50.76
N TYR A 207 -5.58 26.60 -50.09
CA TYR A 207 -6.79 27.37 -50.46
C TYR A 207 -6.59 28.33 -51.62
N PHE A 208 -5.35 28.70 -51.98
CA PHE A 208 -5.07 29.61 -53.10
C PHE A 208 -4.86 28.92 -54.45
N SER A 209 -4.73 27.59 -54.48
CA SER A 209 -4.52 26.81 -55.70
C SER A 209 -5.81 26.28 -56.35
N GLY A 210 -6.99 26.63 -55.81
CA GLY A 210 -8.29 26.15 -56.30
C GLY A 210 -9.15 27.18 -57.07
N CYS A 211 -8.61 28.35 -57.44
CA CYS A 211 -9.29 29.33 -58.23
C CYS A 211 -8.45 29.75 -59.46
N CYS A 212 -8.46 28.93 -60.48
CA CYS A 212 -8.22 29.29 -61.89
C CYS A 212 -9.00 28.34 -62.79
#